data_58ca9752a03343a9e61622140fab1de6
#
_entry.id   58ca9752a03343a9e61622140fab1de6
#
_cell.length_a   1.000
_cell.length_b   1.000
_cell.length_c   1.000
_cell.angle_alpha   90.00
_cell.angle_beta   90.00
_cell.angle_gamma   90.00
#
_symmetry.space_group_name_H-M   'P 1'
#
loop_
_entity.id
_entity.type
_entity.pdbx_description
1 polymer ?
#
loop_
_entity_poly.entity_id
_entity_poly.type
_entity_poly.pdbx_seq_one_letter_code
_entity_poly.pdbx_strand_id
1 'polypeptide(L)'
;QLNYSLTGWCQIMNRFNKVIFICMGNTCRSPMAATIMTKLMPDIRVESRGMVVLFPEPYNPKAVAVAARHDMIMPSNVSVQVVNDDFGIDTLVLTMNSSMKQKIYDTFDKAINVFTLSELAGEGDVEVPDPYGKGVEEYNKCFEQLYSYVEKVVKVISAPKNEAD
;
A
#
# COMPACT_ATOMS: atom_id res chain seq x y z
N GLN A 1 -23.52 -5.27 2.97
CA GLN A 1 -22.78 -5.58 1.72
C GLN A 1 -23.24 -4.57 0.68
N LEU A 2 -22.43 -3.54 0.46
CA LEU A 2 -22.63 -2.61 -0.64
C LEU A 2 -22.05 -3.25 -1.91
N ASN A 3 -22.93 -3.77 -2.77
CA ASN A 3 -22.57 -4.18 -4.11
C ASN A 3 -22.28 -2.93 -4.94
N TYR A 4 -21.02 -2.53 -5.01
CA TYR A 4 -20.59 -1.53 -5.97
C TYR A 4 -20.50 -2.18 -7.34
N SER A 5 -21.28 -1.67 -8.32
CA SER A 5 -21.08 -2.05 -9.72
C SER A 5 -19.68 -1.63 -10.18
N LEU A 6 -19.11 -2.34 -11.14
CA LEU A 6 -17.77 -2.02 -11.73
C LEU A 6 -17.65 -0.55 -12.16
N THR A 7 -18.74 0.09 -12.55
CA THR A 7 -18.79 1.51 -12.90
C THR A 7 -18.67 2.44 -11.69
N GLY A 8 -19.19 2.04 -10.52
CA GLY A 8 -19.07 2.81 -9.26
C GLY A 8 -17.65 2.81 -8.71
N TRP A 9 -16.91 1.72 -8.86
CA TRP A 9 -15.51 1.63 -8.43
C TRP A 9 -14.61 2.58 -9.23
N CYS A 10 -14.83 2.67 -10.53
CA CYS A 10 -14.03 3.56 -11.41
C CYS A 10 -14.21 5.04 -11.05
N GLN A 11 -15.41 5.46 -10.68
CA GLN A 11 -15.69 6.84 -10.27
C GLN A 11 -15.08 7.19 -8.90
N ILE A 12 -14.98 6.22 -7.99
CA ILE A 12 -14.40 6.42 -6.66
C ILE A 12 -12.88 6.52 -6.73
N MET A 13 -12.23 5.74 -7.59
CA MET A 13 -10.77 5.60 -7.64
C MET A 13 -10.04 6.81 -8.23
N ASN A 14 -10.65 7.54 -9.18
CA ASN A 14 -10.03 8.71 -9.83
C ASN A 14 -9.96 9.98 -8.97
N ARG A 15 -10.41 9.94 -7.72
CA ARG A 15 -10.43 11.12 -6.83
C ARG A 15 -9.30 11.15 -5.80
N PHE A 16 -8.52 10.08 -5.70
CA PHE A 16 -7.44 10.05 -4.72
C PHE A 16 -6.23 10.85 -5.22
N ASN A 17 -5.70 11.69 -4.33
CA ASN A 17 -4.45 12.43 -4.57
C ASN A 17 -3.30 11.88 -3.72
N LYS A 18 -3.58 10.95 -2.81
CA LYS A 18 -2.62 10.36 -1.90
C LYS A 18 -2.91 8.88 -1.69
N VAL A 19 -1.86 8.08 -1.62
CA VAL A 19 -1.91 6.66 -1.27
C VAL A 19 -1.01 6.39 -0.08
N ILE A 20 -1.52 5.68 0.92
CA ILE A 20 -0.75 5.22 2.07
C ILE A 20 -0.75 3.70 2.10
N PHE A 21 0.44 3.10 2.08
CA PHE A 21 0.62 1.68 2.31
C PHE A 21 0.86 1.40 3.79
N ILE A 22 0.20 0.39 4.33
CA ILE A 22 0.33 0.00 5.74
C ILE A 22 0.73 -1.46 5.85
N CYS A 23 1.79 -1.73 6.61
CA CYS A 23 2.16 -3.06 7.08
C CYS A 23 2.31 -3.06 8.61
N MET A 24 2.80 -4.14 9.21
CA MET A 24 2.89 -4.22 10.66
C MET A 24 3.87 -3.21 11.25
N GLY A 25 5.13 -3.23 10.82
CA GLY A 25 6.22 -2.44 11.42
C GLY A 25 6.73 -1.27 10.58
N ASN A 26 6.26 -1.09 9.36
CA ASN A 26 6.72 -0.05 8.43
C ASN A 26 8.23 -0.06 8.14
N THR A 27 8.83 -1.23 8.09
CA THR A 27 10.27 -1.38 7.77
C THR A 27 10.55 -2.19 6.51
N CYS A 28 9.59 -2.96 6.01
CA CYS A 28 9.76 -3.87 4.85
C CYS A 28 8.69 -3.68 3.80
N ARG A 29 7.49 -4.25 4.00
CA ARG A 29 6.44 -4.35 2.97
C ARG A 29 5.91 -3.00 2.53
N SER A 30 5.45 -2.17 3.44
CA SER A 30 4.88 -0.86 3.09
C SER A 30 5.90 0.11 2.49
N PRO A 31 7.17 0.18 2.96
CA PRO A 31 8.17 1.00 2.30
C PRO A 31 8.52 0.51 0.89
N MET A 32 8.60 -0.80 0.66
CA MET A 32 8.81 -1.37 -0.68
C MET A 32 7.65 -1.03 -1.62
N ALA A 33 6.41 -1.21 -1.17
CA ALA A 33 5.22 -0.88 -1.95
C ALA A 33 5.16 0.61 -2.30
N ALA A 34 5.45 1.48 -1.36
CA ALA A 34 5.49 2.93 -1.59
C ALA A 34 6.57 3.32 -2.61
N THR A 35 7.74 2.71 -2.53
CA THR A 35 8.83 2.92 -3.50
C THR A 35 8.42 2.50 -4.90
N ILE A 36 7.77 1.35 -5.05
CA ILE A 36 7.26 0.85 -6.33
C ILE A 36 6.24 1.83 -6.92
N MET A 37 5.24 2.23 -6.14
CA MET A 37 4.19 3.13 -6.61
C MET A 37 4.73 4.51 -6.99
N THR A 38 5.67 5.04 -6.23
CA THR A 38 6.32 6.32 -6.55
C THR A 38 7.00 6.28 -7.91
N LYS A 39 7.61 5.15 -8.27
CA LYS A 39 8.21 4.96 -9.60
C LYS A 39 7.16 4.84 -10.70
N LEU A 40 6.09 4.07 -10.47
CA LEU A 40 5.06 3.80 -11.48
C LEU A 40 4.07 4.96 -11.66
N MET A 41 3.89 5.77 -10.64
CA MET A 41 2.92 6.88 -10.61
C MET A 41 3.53 8.09 -9.89
N PRO A 42 4.50 8.78 -10.52
CA PRO A 42 5.28 9.84 -9.86
C PRO A 42 4.47 11.09 -9.48
N ASP A 43 3.30 11.28 -10.06
CA ASP A 43 2.47 12.47 -9.82
C ASP A 43 1.53 12.33 -8.61
N ILE A 44 1.39 11.13 -8.05
CA ILE A 44 0.59 10.93 -6.84
C ILE A 44 1.48 10.99 -5.60
N ARG A 45 0.94 11.53 -4.51
CA ARG A 45 1.63 11.50 -3.21
C ARG A 45 1.52 10.12 -2.61
N VAL A 46 2.66 9.54 -2.23
CA VAL A 46 2.73 8.19 -1.65
C VAL A 46 3.45 8.24 -0.31
N GLU A 47 2.86 7.61 0.70
CA GLU A 47 3.44 7.46 2.02
C GLU A 47 3.29 6.02 2.50
N SER A 48 4.00 5.67 3.58
CA SER A 48 3.88 4.38 4.24
C SER A 48 3.80 4.53 5.76
N ARG A 49 3.10 3.59 6.42
CA ARG A 49 2.88 3.59 7.87
C ARG A 49 2.96 2.17 8.42
N GLY A 50 3.12 2.06 9.73
CA GLY A 50 3.05 0.81 10.46
C GLY A 50 1.86 0.74 11.40
N MET A 51 1.33 -0.45 11.59
CA MET A 51 0.27 -0.70 12.57
C MET A 51 0.79 -0.50 14.00
N VAL A 52 2.02 -0.97 14.28
CA VAL A 52 2.68 -0.85 15.58
C VAL A 52 4.13 -0.43 15.36
N VAL A 53 4.44 0.82 15.68
CA VAL A 53 5.79 1.38 15.63
C VAL A 53 6.11 1.95 17.01
N LEU A 54 6.83 1.19 17.81
CA LEU A 54 7.20 1.59 19.17
C LEU A 54 8.34 2.62 19.17
N PHE A 55 9.29 2.44 18.27
CA PHE A 55 10.43 3.34 18.06
C PHE A 55 10.64 3.56 16.56
N PRO A 56 10.97 4.78 16.12
CA PRO A 56 11.38 5.00 14.73
C PRO A 56 12.61 4.15 14.40
N GLU A 57 12.52 3.33 13.37
CA GLU A 57 13.59 2.47 12.89
C GLU A 57 13.87 2.74 11.41
N PRO A 58 15.12 2.64 10.96
CA PRO A 58 15.42 2.68 9.53
C PRO A 58 14.77 1.50 8.81
N TYR A 59 14.53 1.64 7.53
CA TYR A 59 14.02 0.53 6.72
C TYR A 59 14.99 -0.65 6.72
N ASN A 60 14.46 -1.86 6.65
CA ASN A 60 15.26 -3.07 6.71
C ASN A 60 16.30 -3.11 5.57
N PRO A 61 17.58 -3.37 5.84
CA PRO A 61 18.63 -3.41 4.82
C PRO A 61 18.36 -4.39 3.67
N LYS A 62 17.70 -5.51 3.94
CA LYS A 62 17.32 -6.49 2.92
C LYS A 62 16.26 -5.92 1.97
N ALA A 63 15.29 -5.17 2.48
CA ALA A 63 14.30 -4.48 1.67
C ALA A 63 14.96 -3.43 0.77
N VAL A 64 15.85 -2.64 1.32
CA VAL A 64 16.63 -1.63 0.58
C VAL A 64 17.47 -2.28 -0.52
N ALA A 65 18.16 -3.39 -0.21
CA ALA A 65 18.99 -4.12 -1.16
C ALA A 65 18.17 -4.73 -2.30
N VAL A 66 17.01 -5.29 -2.00
CA VAL A 66 16.11 -5.88 -3.01
C VAL A 66 15.54 -4.80 -3.93
N ALA A 67 15.12 -3.67 -3.39
CA ALA A 67 14.67 -2.55 -4.20
C ALA A 67 15.78 -2.08 -5.17
N ALA A 68 17.02 -1.99 -4.69
CA ALA A 68 18.17 -1.62 -5.51
C ALA A 68 18.43 -2.62 -6.64
N ARG A 69 18.23 -3.92 -6.43
CA ARG A 69 18.29 -4.94 -7.50
C ARG A 69 17.30 -4.70 -8.62
N HIS A 70 16.19 -4.07 -8.31
CA HIS A 70 15.14 -3.71 -9.27
C HIS A 70 15.25 -2.25 -9.75
N ASP A 71 16.43 -1.66 -9.63
CA ASP A 71 16.71 -0.26 -10.04
C ASP A 71 15.83 0.77 -9.34
N MET A 72 15.46 0.49 -8.09
CA MET A 72 14.68 1.40 -7.25
C MET A 72 15.45 1.77 -5.99
N ILE A 73 15.44 3.05 -5.64
CA ILE A 73 16.08 3.58 -4.44
C ILE A 73 15.02 3.87 -3.40
N MET A 74 15.02 3.11 -2.32
CA MET A 74 14.16 3.42 -1.18
C MET A 74 14.69 4.69 -0.48
N PRO A 75 13.81 5.64 -0.13
CA PRO A 75 14.25 6.83 0.58
C PRO A 75 14.85 6.47 1.95
N SER A 76 15.82 7.26 2.39
CA SER A 76 16.44 7.10 3.71
C SER A 76 15.53 7.69 4.80
N ASN A 77 14.46 6.97 5.12
CA ASN A 77 13.46 7.36 6.10
C ASN A 77 13.42 6.37 7.27
N VAL A 78 12.64 6.71 8.28
CA VAL A 78 12.36 5.84 9.43
C VAL A 78 10.89 5.43 9.44
N SER A 79 10.60 4.35 10.15
CA SER A 79 9.23 3.86 10.34
C SER A 79 8.35 4.89 11.06
N VAL A 80 7.09 4.97 10.66
CA VAL A 80 6.09 5.92 11.17
C VAL A 80 4.82 5.19 11.53
N GLN A 81 4.31 5.45 12.75
CA GLN A 81 3.04 4.92 13.24
C GLN A 81 1.86 5.51 12.47
N VAL A 82 0.91 4.67 12.07
CA VAL A 82 -0.38 5.13 11.56
C VAL A 82 -1.18 5.83 12.66
N VAL A 83 -1.78 6.96 12.34
CA VAL A 83 -2.60 7.78 13.25
C VAL A 83 -3.92 8.16 12.58
N ASN A 84 -4.88 8.60 13.37
CA ASN A 84 -6.21 8.97 12.90
C ASN A 84 -6.19 10.02 11.77
N ASP A 85 -5.27 10.98 11.85
CA ASP A 85 -5.14 12.06 10.87
C ASP A 85 -4.54 11.61 9.52
N ASP A 86 -4.08 10.37 9.41
CA ASP A 86 -3.64 9.79 8.13
C ASP A 86 -4.83 9.50 7.19
N PHE A 87 -6.05 9.35 7.71
CA PHE A 87 -7.24 9.05 6.92
C PHE A 87 -7.93 10.32 6.43
N GLY A 88 -8.40 10.27 5.21
CA GLY A 88 -9.12 11.38 4.59
C GLY A 88 -9.83 10.95 3.32
N ILE A 89 -10.79 11.77 2.87
CA ILE A 89 -11.64 11.43 1.72
C ILE A 89 -10.86 11.30 0.41
N ASP A 90 -9.72 12.01 0.30
CA ASP A 90 -8.85 11.99 -0.88
C ASP A 90 -7.66 11.04 -0.74
N THR A 91 -7.62 10.25 0.34
CA THR A 91 -6.53 9.33 0.66
C THR A 91 -6.99 7.89 0.54
N LEU A 92 -6.30 7.13 -0.31
CA LEU A 92 -6.46 5.68 -0.42
C LEU A 92 -5.47 4.99 0.53
N VAL A 93 -5.97 4.06 1.34
CA VAL A 93 -5.15 3.30 2.30
C VAL A 93 -5.15 1.82 1.90
N LEU A 94 -3.96 1.25 1.75
CA LEU A 94 -3.76 -0.12 1.29
C LEU A 94 -2.99 -0.94 2.33
N THR A 95 -3.61 -2.01 2.81
CA THR A 95 -3.03 -2.93 3.80
C THR A 95 -2.51 -4.21 3.16
N MET A 96 -1.68 -4.95 3.88
CA MET A 96 -1.05 -6.18 3.39
C MET A 96 -1.92 -7.43 3.57
N ASN A 97 -2.97 -7.35 4.38
CA ASN A 97 -3.95 -8.42 4.57
C ASN A 97 -5.28 -7.88 5.12
N SER A 98 -6.31 -8.73 5.12
CA SER A 98 -7.65 -8.36 5.59
C SER A 98 -7.73 -8.13 7.09
N SER A 99 -6.89 -8.79 7.88
CA SER A 99 -6.83 -8.61 9.33
C SER A 99 -6.38 -7.18 9.70
N MET A 100 -5.38 -6.64 9.02
CA MET A 100 -4.95 -5.24 9.21
C MET A 100 -6.07 -4.26 8.83
N LYS A 101 -6.74 -4.49 7.71
CA LYS A 101 -7.88 -3.67 7.27
C LYS A 101 -8.96 -3.63 8.33
N GLN A 102 -9.36 -4.77 8.85
CA GLN A 102 -10.38 -4.87 9.89
C GLN A 102 -9.95 -4.14 11.17
N LYS A 103 -8.71 -4.35 11.59
CA LYS A 103 -8.17 -3.70 12.80
C LYS A 103 -8.12 -2.18 12.66
N ILE A 104 -7.84 -1.66 11.48
CA ILE A 104 -7.87 -0.21 11.22
C ILE A 104 -9.29 0.33 11.41
N TYR A 105 -10.30 -0.30 10.82
CA TYR A 105 -11.68 0.13 11.00
C TYR A 105 -12.17 0.01 12.45
N ASP A 106 -11.68 -0.98 13.20
CA ASP A 106 -12.03 -1.14 14.61
C ASP A 106 -11.33 -0.13 15.54
N THR A 107 -10.19 0.41 15.12
CA THR A 107 -9.31 1.24 15.97
C THR A 107 -9.46 2.73 15.71
N PHE A 108 -9.65 3.15 14.46
CA PHE A 108 -9.60 4.55 14.07
C PHE A 108 -10.97 5.09 13.67
N ASP A 109 -11.45 6.11 14.37
CA ASP A 109 -12.74 6.75 14.09
C ASP A 109 -12.80 7.36 12.70
N LYS A 110 -11.67 7.86 12.19
CA LYS A 110 -11.58 8.51 10.88
C LYS A 110 -11.27 7.53 9.75
N ALA A 111 -11.17 6.23 10.01
CA ALA A 111 -10.87 5.23 8.99
C ALA A 111 -11.87 5.27 7.84
N ILE A 112 -11.38 5.51 6.65
CA ILE A 112 -12.14 5.57 5.40
C ILE A 112 -11.22 5.19 4.24
N ASN A 113 -11.79 4.62 3.18
CA ASN A 113 -11.06 4.25 1.96
C ASN A 113 -9.90 3.28 2.23
N VAL A 114 -10.13 2.32 3.14
CA VAL A 114 -9.15 1.29 3.49
C VAL A 114 -9.50 0.00 2.75
N PHE A 115 -8.55 -0.49 1.98
CA PHE A 115 -8.66 -1.74 1.21
C PHE A 115 -7.41 -2.59 1.43
N THR A 116 -7.51 -3.89 1.21
CA THR A 116 -6.28 -4.68 1.07
C THR A 116 -5.68 -4.42 -0.31
N LEU A 117 -4.36 -4.49 -0.40
CA LEU A 117 -3.66 -4.35 -1.67
C LEU A 117 -4.14 -5.40 -2.69
N SER A 118 -4.33 -6.65 -2.25
CA SER A 118 -4.77 -7.75 -3.11
C SER A 118 -6.21 -7.55 -3.64
N GLU A 119 -7.14 -7.07 -2.82
CA GLU A 119 -8.52 -6.87 -3.28
C GLU A 119 -8.58 -5.76 -4.34
N LEU A 120 -7.84 -4.67 -4.16
CA LEU A 120 -7.82 -3.59 -5.12
C LEU A 120 -7.06 -3.96 -6.41
N ALA A 121 -6.09 -4.87 -6.31
CA ALA A 121 -5.39 -5.45 -7.45
C ALA A 121 -6.25 -6.47 -8.22
N GLY A 122 -7.45 -6.81 -7.74
CA GLY A 122 -8.32 -7.80 -8.37
C GLY A 122 -7.90 -9.25 -8.13
N GLU A 123 -7.08 -9.51 -7.11
CA GLU A 123 -6.54 -10.84 -6.77
C GLU A 123 -7.33 -11.55 -5.66
N GLY A 124 -8.41 -10.94 -5.16
CA GLY A 124 -9.16 -11.47 -4.03
C GLY A 124 -8.47 -11.26 -2.69
N ASP A 125 -8.73 -12.13 -1.73
CA ASP A 125 -8.15 -12.06 -0.38
C ASP A 125 -6.86 -12.87 -0.33
N VAL A 126 -5.75 -12.26 -0.78
CA VAL A 126 -4.41 -12.85 -0.79
C VAL A 126 -3.49 -12.00 0.07
N GLU A 127 -2.91 -12.59 1.10
CA GLU A 127 -1.94 -11.92 1.94
C GLU A 127 -0.62 -11.67 1.21
N VAL A 128 0.02 -10.53 1.50
CA VAL A 128 1.45 -10.33 1.23
C VAL A 128 2.21 -10.77 2.50
N PRO A 129 2.84 -11.96 2.52
CA PRO A 129 3.49 -12.48 3.71
C PRO A 129 4.64 -11.58 4.19
N ASP A 130 4.85 -11.54 5.50
CA ASP A 130 5.94 -10.79 6.10
C ASP A 130 7.28 -11.51 5.92
N PRO A 131 8.26 -10.94 5.21
CA PRO A 131 9.57 -11.57 5.03
C PRO A 131 10.51 -11.37 6.21
N TYR A 132 10.09 -10.66 7.26
CA TYR A 132 10.93 -10.37 8.42
C TYR A 132 11.53 -11.63 9.03
N GLY A 133 12.82 -11.59 9.37
CA GLY A 133 13.56 -12.73 9.91
C GLY A 133 13.99 -13.77 8.87
N LYS A 134 13.64 -13.59 7.60
CA LYS A 134 14.00 -14.50 6.51
C LYS A 134 15.17 -13.95 5.68
N GLY A 135 15.63 -14.75 4.72
CA GLY A 135 16.73 -14.38 3.83
C GLY A 135 16.32 -13.39 2.73
N VAL A 136 17.31 -12.88 2.02
CA VAL A 136 17.12 -11.88 0.96
C VAL A 136 16.22 -12.39 -0.18
N GLU A 137 16.21 -13.69 -0.45
CA GLU A 137 15.35 -14.28 -1.50
C GLU A 137 13.86 -14.19 -1.14
N GLU A 138 13.50 -14.31 0.14
CA GLU A 138 12.12 -14.10 0.59
C GLU A 138 11.71 -12.62 0.49
N TYR A 139 12.64 -11.69 0.74
CA TYR A 139 12.43 -10.27 0.47
C TYR A 139 12.23 -9.99 -1.01
N ASN A 140 12.99 -10.66 -1.88
CA ASN A 140 12.82 -10.52 -3.32
C ASN A 140 11.47 -11.04 -3.80
N LYS A 141 11.03 -12.20 -3.32
CA LYS A 141 9.67 -12.72 -3.61
C LYS A 141 8.58 -11.77 -3.15
N CYS A 142 8.73 -11.20 -1.96
CA CYS A 142 7.81 -10.18 -1.43
C CYS A 142 7.77 -8.94 -2.35
N PHE A 143 8.92 -8.46 -2.77
CA PHE A 143 9.03 -7.32 -3.68
C PHE A 143 8.33 -7.60 -5.02
N GLU A 144 8.54 -8.76 -5.60
CA GLU A 144 7.91 -9.16 -6.87
C GLU A 144 6.38 -9.25 -6.75
N GLN A 145 5.86 -9.80 -5.65
CA GLN A 145 4.43 -9.82 -5.37
C GLN A 145 3.87 -8.40 -5.21
N LEU A 146 4.55 -7.56 -4.45
CA LEU A 146 4.17 -6.15 -4.28
C LEU A 146 4.18 -5.41 -5.62
N TYR A 147 5.20 -5.63 -6.43
CA TYR A 147 5.29 -5.00 -7.76
C TYR A 147 4.09 -5.37 -8.63
N SER A 148 3.77 -6.66 -8.72
CA SER A 148 2.63 -7.15 -9.48
C SER A 148 1.31 -6.52 -9.03
N TYR A 149 1.08 -6.45 -7.72
CA TYR A 149 -0.16 -5.90 -7.17
C TYR A 149 -0.24 -4.39 -7.30
N VAL A 150 0.85 -3.68 -7.01
CA VAL A 150 0.89 -2.21 -7.16
C VAL A 150 0.70 -1.80 -8.61
N GLU A 151 1.31 -2.52 -9.57
CA GLU A 151 1.10 -2.27 -11.00
C GLU A 151 -0.38 -2.37 -11.39
N LYS A 152 -1.09 -3.37 -10.89
CA LYS A 152 -2.53 -3.54 -11.11
C LYS A 152 -3.35 -2.42 -10.46
N VAL A 153 -2.99 -2.02 -9.24
CA VAL A 153 -3.63 -0.89 -8.55
C VAL A 153 -3.43 0.42 -9.31
N VAL A 154 -2.23 0.68 -9.82
CA VAL A 154 -1.96 1.86 -10.65
C VAL A 154 -2.90 1.91 -11.87
N LYS A 155 -3.12 0.78 -12.53
CA LYS A 155 -4.08 0.71 -13.65
C LYS A 155 -5.51 1.04 -13.22
N VAL A 156 -5.93 0.57 -12.05
CA VAL A 156 -7.28 0.82 -11.51
C VAL A 156 -7.48 2.31 -11.19
N ILE A 157 -6.54 2.93 -10.49
CA ILE A 157 -6.67 4.33 -10.07
C ILE A 157 -6.35 5.34 -11.17
N SER A 158 -5.68 4.92 -12.24
CA SER A 158 -5.35 5.73 -13.42
C SER A 158 -6.35 5.57 -14.56
N ALA A 159 -7.36 4.71 -14.43
CA ALA A 159 -8.34 4.48 -15.48
C ALA A 159 -9.04 5.79 -15.85
N PRO A 160 -9.20 6.11 -17.15
CA PRO A 160 -9.86 7.33 -17.56
C PRO A 160 -11.30 7.35 -17.05
N LYS A 161 -11.76 8.53 -16.65
CA LYS A 161 -13.18 8.76 -16.40
C LYS A 161 -13.91 8.40 -17.69
N ASN A 162 -14.77 7.40 -17.67
CA ASN A 162 -15.77 7.28 -18.69
C ASN A 162 -16.62 8.56 -18.55
N GLU A 163 -16.48 9.48 -19.50
CA GLU A 163 -17.46 10.52 -19.71
C GLU A 163 -18.76 9.78 -20.03
N ALA A 164 -19.54 9.50 -19.00
CA ALA A 164 -20.91 9.09 -19.18
C ALA A 164 -21.68 10.37 -19.51
N ASP A 165 -22.21 10.40 -20.72
CA ASP A 165 -23.16 11.38 -21.24
C ASP A 165 -24.27 11.76 -20.24
#